data_26301827186d9243dce90ae641af90ef
#
_entry.id   26301827186d9243dce90ae641af90ef
#
_cell.length_a   1.000
_cell.length_b   1.000
_cell.length_c   1.000
_cell.angle_alpha   90.00
_cell.angle_beta   90.00
_cell.angle_gamma   90.00
#
_symmetry.space_group_name_H-M   'P 1'
#
loop_
_entity.id
_entity.type
_entity.pdbx_description
1 polymer ?
#
loop_
_entity_poly.entity_id
_entity_poly.type
_entity_poly.pdbx_seq_one_letter_code
_entity_poly.pdbx_strand_id
1 'polypeptide(L)'
;MTFYKFAVRLLRPFLWLFWRPRADGIENIPENGGVMVSNHVGLMDPLLLAICLPDRTLHFLAKEELFRIPVVGFLIRRLNAIPVRRNKMDIVAVRKCMRVVKDGGILVIFAEGTRSKTGELLPFEEGASFIASHCGTVVYPAHVQFG
;
A
#
# COMPACT_ATOMS: atom_id res chain seq x y z
N MET A 1 -2.55 -0.99 20.76
CA MET A 1 -3.18 -0.87 19.42
C MET A 1 -2.69 0.41 18.77
N THR A 2 -2.10 0.34 17.57
CA THR A 2 -1.61 1.53 16.86
C THR A 2 -2.79 2.37 16.33
N PHE A 3 -2.58 3.68 16.14
CA PHE A 3 -3.60 4.56 15.52
C PHE A 3 -4.07 4.01 14.17
N TYR A 4 -3.16 3.46 13.36
CA TYR A 4 -3.49 2.82 12.08
C TYR A 4 -4.53 1.71 12.26
N LYS A 5 -4.28 0.72 13.12
CA LYS A 5 -5.20 -0.40 13.35
C LYS A 5 -6.55 0.06 13.91
N PHE A 6 -6.54 1.08 14.76
CA PHE A 6 -7.76 1.69 15.27
C PHE A 6 -8.58 2.33 14.14
N ALA A 7 -7.95 3.16 13.31
CA ALA A 7 -8.59 3.84 12.20
C ALA A 7 -9.16 2.85 11.17
N VAL A 8 -8.37 1.83 10.80
CA VAL A 8 -8.81 0.79 9.86
C VAL A 8 -10.02 0.02 10.40
N ARG A 9 -10.01 -0.37 11.68
CA ARG A 9 -11.13 -1.08 12.29
C ARG A 9 -12.38 -0.20 12.40
N LEU A 10 -12.22 1.09 12.69
CA LEU A 10 -13.33 2.05 12.75
C LEU A 10 -13.95 2.28 11.37
N LEU A 11 -13.13 2.41 10.33
CA LEU A 11 -13.59 2.65 8.95
C LEU A 11 -14.16 1.38 8.28
N ARG A 12 -13.72 0.20 8.73
CA ARG A 12 -14.10 -1.08 8.13
C ARG A 12 -15.60 -1.27 7.94
N PRO A 13 -16.49 -1.13 8.97
CA PRO A 13 -17.92 -1.35 8.81
C PRO A 13 -18.54 -0.37 7.83
N PHE A 14 -18.08 0.88 7.84
CA PHE A 14 -18.56 1.92 6.93
C PHE A 14 -18.17 1.62 5.48
N LEU A 15 -16.90 1.35 5.22
CA LEU A 15 -16.42 1.03 3.88
C LEU A 15 -17.00 -0.31 3.38
N TRP A 16 -17.19 -1.27 4.30
CA TRP A 16 -17.81 -2.55 3.96
C TRP A 16 -19.27 -2.39 3.52
N LEU A 17 -20.01 -1.46 4.11
CA LEU A 17 -21.40 -1.19 3.75
C LEU A 17 -21.54 -0.70 2.29
N PHE A 18 -20.57 0.12 1.82
CA PHE A 18 -20.63 0.72 0.48
C PHE A 18 -19.94 -0.14 -0.59
N TRP A 19 -18.82 -0.76 -0.26
CA TRP A 19 -17.99 -1.49 -1.25
C TRP A 19 -18.06 -3.01 -1.10
N ARG A 20 -18.49 -3.52 0.06
CA ARG A 20 -18.55 -4.97 0.36
C ARG A 20 -17.31 -5.75 -0.13
N PRO A 21 -16.09 -5.29 0.18
CA PRO A 21 -14.90 -5.92 -0.36
C PRO A 21 -14.81 -7.38 0.09
N ARG A 22 -14.45 -8.25 -0.84
CA ARG A 22 -14.07 -9.64 -0.58
C ARG A 22 -12.58 -9.76 -0.79
N ALA A 23 -11.95 -10.59 -0.01
CA ALA A 23 -10.53 -10.84 -0.14
C ALA A 23 -10.26 -12.33 0.03
N ASP A 24 -9.68 -12.92 -1.00
CA ASP A 24 -9.28 -14.31 -1.04
C ASP A 24 -7.75 -14.40 -0.99
N GLY A 25 -7.20 -15.49 -0.48
CA GLY A 25 -5.75 -15.71 -0.43
C GLY A 25 -5.03 -14.94 0.68
N ILE A 26 -5.75 -14.37 1.66
CA ILE A 26 -5.16 -13.65 2.81
C ILE A 26 -4.21 -14.55 3.60
N GLU A 27 -4.52 -15.84 3.66
CA GLU A 27 -3.73 -16.87 4.33
C GLU A 27 -2.34 -17.07 3.72
N ASN A 28 -2.16 -16.66 2.46
CA ASN A 28 -0.88 -16.75 1.76
C ASN A 28 0.07 -15.58 2.06
N ILE A 29 -0.41 -14.56 2.79
CA ILE A 29 0.42 -13.40 3.15
C ILE A 29 1.37 -13.80 4.28
N PRO A 30 2.70 -13.71 4.08
CA PRO A 30 3.68 -14.10 5.09
C PRO A 30 3.51 -13.34 6.41
N GLU A 31 3.70 -14.02 7.52
CA GLU A 31 3.63 -13.38 8.85
C GLU A 31 4.67 -12.27 9.00
N ASN A 32 5.85 -12.47 8.44
CA ASN A 32 6.97 -11.51 8.48
C ASN A 32 6.84 -10.35 7.49
N GLY A 33 5.65 -10.15 6.91
CA GLY A 33 5.43 -9.07 5.95
C GLY A 33 6.07 -9.34 4.59
N GLY A 34 6.56 -8.28 3.95
CA GLY A 34 7.18 -8.35 2.63
C GLY A 34 6.70 -7.25 1.70
N VAL A 35 6.86 -7.45 0.39
CA VAL A 35 6.45 -6.50 -0.63
C VAL A 35 5.20 -7.02 -1.34
N MET A 36 4.07 -6.35 -1.12
CA MET A 36 2.82 -6.59 -1.84
C MET A 36 2.79 -5.71 -3.08
N VAL A 37 2.60 -6.31 -4.24
CA VAL A 37 2.48 -5.61 -5.52
C VAL A 37 1.03 -5.68 -5.97
N SER A 38 0.40 -4.52 -6.20
CA SER A 38 -1.00 -4.42 -6.58
C SER A 38 -1.19 -3.55 -7.82
N ASN A 39 -2.23 -3.84 -8.59
CA ASN A 39 -2.77 -2.91 -9.59
C ASN A 39 -3.40 -1.69 -8.88
N HIS A 40 -3.57 -0.59 -9.61
CA HIS A 40 -4.14 0.65 -9.06
C HIS A 40 -5.24 1.21 -9.98
N VAL A 41 -6.48 0.94 -9.63
CA VAL A 41 -7.65 1.37 -10.41
C VAL A 41 -8.41 2.53 -9.77
N GLY A 42 -8.38 2.66 -8.45
CA GLY A 42 -9.16 3.66 -7.73
C GLY A 42 -8.42 4.35 -6.59
N LEU A 43 -8.92 5.52 -6.21
CA LEU A 43 -8.39 6.26 -5.05
C LEU A 43 -8.57 5.49 -3.74
N MET A 44 -9.57 4.61 -3.69
CA MET A 44 -9.93 3.85 -2.49
C MET A 44 -9.12 2.57 -2.31
N ASP A 45 -8.34 2.13 -3.32
CA ASP A 45 -7.60 0.87 -3.25
C ASP A 45 -6.75 0.71 -1.99
N PRO A 46 -5.98 1.72 -1.53
CA PRO A 46 -5.20 1.59 -0.31
C PRO A 46 -6.07 1.33 0.93
N LEU A 47 -7.24 1.96 0.99
CA LEU A 47 -8.16 1.79 2.11
C LEU A 47 -8.87 0.43 2.05
N LEU A 48 -9.28 -0.01 0.86
CA LEU A 48 -9.90 -1.31 0.65
C LEU A 48 -8.93 -2.44 1.00
N LEU A 49 -7.68 -2.37 0.56
CA LEU A 49 -6.64 -3.31 0.98
C LEU A 49 -6.45 -3.31 2.49
N ALA A 50 -6.42 -2.12 3.12
CA ALA A 50 -6.24 -2.01 4.56
C ALA A 50 -7.39 -2.63 5.36
N ILE A 51 -8.66 -2.42 4.96
CA ILE A 51 -9.81 -3.00 5.68
C ILE A 51 -9.98 -4.50 5.45
N CYS A 52 -9.43 -5.05 4.36
CA CYS A 52 -9.33 -6.49 4.16
C CYS A 52 -8.30 -7.15 5.09
N LEU A 53 -7.31 -6.39 5.57
CA LEU A 53 -6.21 -6.85 6.43
C LEU A 53 -6.16 -6.06 7.75
N PRO A 54 -7.23 -6.05 8.58
CA PRO A 54 -7.37 -5.13 9.72
C PRO A 54 -6.35 -5.38 10.83
N ASP A 55 -5.78 -6.58 10.88
CA ASP A 55 -4.79 -6.98 11.89
C ASP A 55 -3.34 -6.77 11.43
N ARG A 56 -3.15 -6.46 10.15
CA ARG A 56 -1.84 -6.19 9.55
C ARG A 56 -1.64 -4.68 9.38
N THR A 57 -0.39 -4.26 9.41
CA THR A 57 -0.04 -2.85 9.17
C THR A 57 0.51 -2.74 7.75
N LEU A 58 -0.23 -2.04 6.90
CA LEU A 58 0.19 -1.76 5.53
C LEU A 58 0.86 -0.39 5.46
N HIS A 59 1.88 -0.29 4.62
CA HIS A 59 2.59 0.94 4.30
C HIS A 59 2.46 1.19 2.79
N PHE A 60 2.06 2.40 2.42
CA PHE A 60 1.80 2.77 1.03
C PHE A 60 2.74 3.88 0.58
N LEU A 61 3.09 3.89 -0.69
CA LEU A 61 3.76 5.02 -1.31
C LEU A 61 2.73 6.07 -1.73
N ALA A 62 2.97 7.33 -1.40
CA ALA A 62 2.10 8.44 -1.81
C ALA A 62 2.95 9.61 -2.31
N LYS A 63 2.42 10.35 -3.29
CA LYS A 63 3.10 11.54 -3.83
C LYS A 63 3.44 12.54 -2.72
N GLU A 64 4.67 13.08 -2.72
CA GLU A 64 5.12 14.06 -1.73
C GLU A 64 4.18 15.26 -1.62
N GLU A 65 3.60 15.71 -2.73
CA GLU A 65 2.70 16.85 -2.78
C GLU A 65 1.44 16.67 -1.93
N LEU A 66 0.94 15.41 -1.80
CA LEU A 66 -0.23 15.12 -0.96
C LEU A 66 0.03 15.40 0.52
N PHE A 67 1.28 15.27 0.96
CA PHE A 67 1.65 15.55 2.34
C PHE A 67 1.67 17.04 2.70
N ARG A 68 1.62 17.92 1.70
CA ARG A 68 1.55 19.37 1.87
C ARG A 68 0.13 19.87 2.10
N ILE A 69 -0.88 19.07 1.72
CA ILE A 69 -2.29 19.39 1.96
C ILE A 69 -2.60 19.12 3.44
N PRO A 70 -3.01 20.12 4.24
CA PRO A 70 -3.07 20.00 5.71
C PRO A 70 -3.83 18.78 6.22
N VAL A 71 -5.09 18.60 5.81
CA VAL A 71 -5.93 17.48 6.28
C VAL A 71 -5.47 16.14 5.68
N VAL A 72 -5.24 16.11 4.36
CA VAL A 72 -4.81 14.90 3.65
C VAL A 72 -3.45 14.45 4.16
N GLY A 73 -2.48 15.38 4.26
CA GLY A 73 -1.14 15.08 4.74
C GLY A 73 -1.12 14.57 6.18
N PHE A 74 -1.98 15.12 7.04
CA PHE A 74 -2.14 14.60 8.40
C PHE A 74 -2.65 13.15 8.40
N LEU A 75 -3.71 12.88 7.64
CA LEU A 75 -4.32 11.55 7.58
C LEU A 75 -3.39 10.49 7.00
N ILE A 76 -2.77 10.77 5.84
CA ILE A 76 -1.91 9.78 5.18
C ILE A 76 -0.63 9.49 5.98
N ARG A 77 -0.07 10.47 6.71
CA ARG A 77 1.03 10.21 7.67
C ARG A 77 0.60 9.25 8.77
N ARG A 78 -0.61 9.45 9.31
CA ARG A 78 -1.17 8.57 10.36
C ARG A 78 -1.54 7.19 9.83
N LEU A 79 -1.76 7.05 8.53
CA LEU A 79 -2.01 5.80 7.82
C LEU A 79 -0.74 5.17 7.24
N ASN A 80 0.44 5.55 7.76
CA ASN A 80 1.74 4.99 7.39
C ASN A 80 2.11 5.15 5.91
N ALA A 81 1.62 6.21 5.25
CA ALA A 81 2.06 6.51 3.90
C ALA A 81 3.50 7.05 3.90
N ILE A 82 4.28 6.58 2.93
CA ILE A 82 5.67 6.98 2.71
C ILE A 82 5.67 7.98 1.55
N PRO A 83 6.16 9.22 1.76
CA PRO A 83 6.26 10.19 0.68
C PRO A 83 7.30 9.75 -0.35
N VAL A 84 6.95 9.87 -1.63
CA VAL A 84 7.84 9.58 -2.75
C VAL A 84 7.78 10.71 -3.78
N ARG A 85 8.97 11.11 -4.27
CA ARG A 85 9.11 12.00 -5.42
C ARG A 85 9.08 11.17 -6.68
N ARG A 86 8.13 11.47 -7.55
CA ARG A 86 8.07 10.84 -8.87
C ARG A 86 9.08 11.50 -9.82
N ASN A 87 9.47 10.75 -10.83
CA ASN A 87 10.42 11.18 -11.89
C ASN A 87 11.88 11.39 -11.45
N LYS A 88 12.24 10.97 -10.23
CA LYS A 88 13.62 10.95 -9.73
C LYS A 88 13.81 9.74 -8.83
N MET A 89 15.02 9.19 -8.82
CA MET A 89 15.36 8.15 -7.83
C MET A 89 15.32 8.80 -6.44
N ASP A 90 14.32 8.43 -5.64
CA ASP A 90 14.18 8.93 -4.27
C ASP A 90 14.80 7.95 -3.27
N ILE A 91 16.09 8.10 -3.07
CA ILE A 91 16.87 7.23 -2.16
C ILE A 91 16.31 7.27 -0.73
N VAL A 92 15.74 8.39 -0.30
CA VAL A 92 15.15 8.52 1.04
C VAL A 92 13.90 7.68 1.15
N ALA A 93 13.02 7.72 0.14
CA ALA A 93 11.84 6.88 0.08
C ALA A 93 12.21 5.40 0.02
N VAL A 94 13.17 5.02 -0.83
CA VAL A 94 13.66 3.62 -0.94
C VAL A 94 14.18 3.13 0.40
N ARG A 95 15.01 3.89 1.12
CA ARG A 95 15.51 3.51 2.45
C ARG A 95 14.39 3.30 3.47
N LYS A 96 13.35 4.15 3.45
CA LYS A 96 12.17 4.00 4.32
C LYS A 96 11.41 2.72 3.98
N CYS A 97 11.20 2.43 2.70
CA CYS A 97 10.56 1.20 2.24
C CYS A 97 11.32 -0.04 2.71
N MET A 98 12.65 -0.04 2.51
CA MET A 98 13.50 -1.15 2.95
C MET A 98 13.44 -1.35 4.47
N ARG A 99 13.38 -0.25 5.24
CA ARG A 99 13.25 -0.34 6.70
C ARG A 99 11.92 -0.98 7.11
N VAL A 100 10.79 -0.56 6.50
CA VAL A 100 9.48 -1.16 6.74
C VAL A 100 9.51 -2.66 6.53
N VAL A 101 10.09 -3.11 5.42
CA VAL A 101 10.19 -4.54 5.08
C VAL A 101 11.09 -5.29 6.07
N LYS A 102 12.24 -4.73 6.44
CA LYS A 102 13.16 -5.32 7.42
C LYS A 102 12.56 -5.41 8.82
N ASP A 103 11.69 -4.47 9.18
CA ASP A 103 10.95 -4.46 10.45
C ASP A 103 9.73 -5.40 10.44
N GLY A 104 9.55 -6.22 9.39
CA GLY A 104 8.45 -7.18 9.25
C GLY A 104 7.11 -6.56 8.82
N GLY A 105 7.11 -5.32 8.33
CA GLY A 105 5.93 -4.66 7.80
C GLY A 105 5.57 -5.10 6.37
N ILE A 106 4.35 -4.80 5.96
CA ILE A 106 3.89 -5.02 4.58
C ILE A 106 4.02 -3.69 3.81
N LEU A 107 4.91 -3.67 2.83
CA LEU A 107 5.04 -2.57 1.89
C LEU A 107 4.15 -2.84 0.68
N VAL A 108 3.15 -1.99 0.46
CA VAL A 108 2.28 -2.08 -0.72
C VAL A 108 2.79 -1.12 -1.79
N ILE A 109 3.10 -1.67 -2.95
CA ILE A 109 3.54 -0.93 -4.13
C ILE A 109 2.51 -1.13 -5.23
N PHE A 110 1.93 -0.02 -5.68
CA PHE A 110 1.16 -0.01 -6.92
C PHE A 110 2.16 0.03 -8.07
N ALA A 111 2.44 -1.14 -8.64
CA ALA A 111 3.57 -1.36 -9.55
C ALA A 111 3.51 -0.52 -10.83
N GLU A 112 2.33 -0.06 -11.19
CA GLU A 112 2.09 0.81 -12.34
C GLU A 112 2.52 2.27 -12.10
N GLY A 113 2.94 2.64 -10.89
CA GLY A 113 3.35 4.00 -10.50
C GLY A 113 2.24 5.05 -10.58
N THR A 114 1.13 4.75 -11.26
CA THR A 114 -0.04 5.62 -11.42
C THR A 114 -1.32 4.79 -11.52
N ARG A 115 -2.47 5.44 -11.44
CA ARG A 115 -3.76 4.77 -11.63
C ARG A 115 -4.01 4.51 -13.11
N SER A 116 -4.44 3.29 -13.45
CA SER A 116 -4.96 2.99 -14.77
C SER A 116 -6.25 3.78 -15.03
N LYS A 117 -6.35 4.40 -16.19
CA LYS A 117 -7.55 5.11 -16.63
C LYS A 117 -8.51 4.20 -17.40
N THR A 118 -8.00 3.11 -17.95
CA THR A 118 -8.74 2.15 -18.78
C THR A 118 -9.11 0.89 -18.02
N GLY A 119 -8.54 0.67 -16.82
CA GLY A 119 -8.64 -0.59 -16.07
C GLY A 119 -7.67 -1.66 -16.55
N GLU A 120 -6.90 -1.42 -17.61
CA GLU A 120 -5.85 -2.31 -18.06
C GLU A 120 -4.59 -2.15 -17.23
N LEU A 121 -3.79 -3.22 -17.13
CA LEU A 121 -2.52 -3.20 -16.45
C LEU A 121 -1.50 -2.34 -17.22
N LEU A 122 -0.88 -1.41 -16.54
CA LEU A 122 0.21 -0.62 -17.08
C LEU A 122 1.57 -1.32 -16.85
N PRO A 123 2.63 -0.93 -17.58
CA PRO A 123 3.97 -1.46 -17.34
C PRO A 123 4.39 -1.27 -15.88
N PHE A 124 5.01 -2.30 -15.30
CA PHE A 124 5.45 -2.29 -13.91
C PHE A 124 6.79 -1.60 -13.75
N GLU A 125 6.90 -0.78 -12.71
CA GLU A 125 8.17 -0.18 -12.33
C GLU A 125 9.04 -1.18 -11.53
N GLU A 126 10.35 -1.14 -11.69
CA GLU A 126 11.29 -2.08 -11.08
C GLU A 126 11.49 -1.90 -9.56
N GLY A 127 10.87 -0.87 -8.96
CA GLY A 127 11.08 -0.52 -7.55
C GLY A 127 10.74 -1.62 -6.56
N ALA A 128 9.71 -2.43 -6.85
CA ALA A 128 9.29 -3.53 -5.97
C ALA A 128 10.34 -4.65 -5.92
N SER A 129 10.83 -5.09 -7.08
CA SER A 129 11.85 -6.14 -7.20
C SER A 129 13.19 -5.68 -6.59
N PHE A 130 13.56 -4.43 -6.80
CA PHE A 130 14.76 -3.84 -6.18
C PHE A 130 14.70 -3.92 -4.65
N ILE A 131 13.60 -3.46 -4.04
CA ILE A 131 13.43 -3.47 -2.57
C ILE A 131 13.42 -4.90 -2.04
N ALA A 132 12.66 -5.79 -2.69
CA ALA A 132 12.54 -7.17 -2.26
C ALA A 132 13.88 -7.91 -2.28
N SER A 133 14.65 -7.81 -3.36
CA SER A 133 15.95 -8.47 -3.49
C SER A 133 16.95 -7.94 -2.46
N HIS A 134 17.00 -6.62 -2.23
CA HIS A 134 17.91 -6.03 -1.25
C HIS A 134 17.52 -6.30 0.22
N CYS A 135 16.26 -6.61 0.48
CA CYS A 135 15.79 -7.00 1.81
C CYS A 135 15.76 -8.52 2.03
N GLY A 136 16.01 -9.33 0.99
CA GLY A 136 15.90 -10.77 1.07
C GLY A 136 14.48 -11.25 1.41
N THR A 137 13.45 -10.54 0.90
CA THR A 137 12.05 -10.83 1.18
C THR A 137 11.27 -11.26 -0.05
N VAL A 138 10.07 -11.75 0.17
CA VAL A 138 9.18 -12.19 -0.91
C VAL A 138 8.38 -11.04 -1.50
N VAL A 139 8.06 -11.16 -2.78
CA VAL A 139 7.06 -10.34 -3.47
C VAL A 139 5.83 -11.21 -3.69
N TYR A 140 4.67 -10.69 -3.35
CA TYR A 140 3.41 -11.36 -3.59
C TYR A 140 2.39 -10.43 -4.23
N PRO A 141 1.63 -10.95 -5.21
CA PRO A 141 0.67 -10.14 -5.93
C PRO A 141 -0.62 -9.95 -5.12
N ALA A 142 -1.23 -8.79 -5.30
CA ALA A 142 -2.60 -8.52 -4.93
C ALA A 142 -3.33 -7.94 -6.13
N HIS A 143 -4.58 -8.30 -6.31
CA HIS A 143 -5.40 -7.78 -7.39
C HIS A 143 -6.65 -7.12 -6.82
N VAL A 144 -6.84 -5.84 -7.14
CA VAL A 144 -8.04 -5.09 -6.79
C VAL A 144 -8.94 -5.00 -8.03
N GLN A 145 -10.17 -5.46 -7.88
CA GLN A 145 -11.18 -5.42 -8.91
C GLN A 145 -12.48 -4.85 -8.32
N PHE A 146 -13.10 -3.94 -9.04
CA PHE A 146 -14.44 -3.45 -8.73
C PHE A 146 -15.45 -4.23 -9.59
N GLY A 147 -16.48 -4.75 -8.93
CA GLY A 147 -17.60 -5.42 -9.59
C GLY A 147 -18.62 -4.42 -10.12
#